data_71b8dd2431142ae8342c0be3b503236d
#
_entry.id   71b8dd2431142ae8342c0be3b503236d
#
_cell.length_a   1.000
_cell.length_b   1.000
_cell.length_c   1.000
_cell.angle_alpha   90.00
_cell.angle_beta   90.00
_cell.angle_gamma   90.00
#
_symmetry.space_group_name_H-M   'P 1'
#
loop_
_entity.id
_entity.type
_entity.pdbx_description
1 polymer ?
#
loop_
_entity_poly.entity_id
_entity_poly.type
_entity_poly.pdbx_seq_one_letter_code
_entity_poly.pdbx_strand_id
1 'polypeptide(L)'
;MRALGLDLGTKTLGVAISLSGIWANPYKTIFYDGTSYEPLIKELKTIITQNNIDTLVLGLPKNMDNSLGFAAERSLKFKNALEENFNLEVVLID
;
A
#
# COMPACT_ATOMS: atom_id res chain seq x y z
N MET A 1 -5.57 -6.33 -15.21
CA MET A 1 -5.29 -6.17 -13.77
C MET A 1 -5.43 -4.72 -13.38
N ARG A 2 -6.23 -4.46 -12.37
CA ARG A 2 -6.42 -3.10 -11.84
C ARG A 2 -5.78 -3.06 -10.45
N ALA A 3 -4.69 -2.35 -10.31
CA ALA A 3 -3.85 -2.43 -9.14
C ALA A 3 -3.61 -1.06 -8.49
N LEU A 4 -3.43 -1.09 -7.17
CA LEU A 4 -2.88 0.05 -6.43
C LEU A 4 -1.46 -0.29 -6.02
N GLY A 5 -0.55 0.64 -6.28
CA GLY A 5 0.79 0.60 -5.72
C GLY A 5 0.82 1.42 -4.44
N LEU A 6 1.33 0.84 -3.38
CA LEU A 6 1.32 1.46 -2.05
C LEU A 6 2.75 1.58 -1.52
N ASP A 7 3.09 2.78 -1.05
CA ASP A 7 4.40 3.07 -0.48
C ASP A 7 4.19 3.71 0.89
N LEU A 8 4.43 2.92 1.95
CA LEU A 8 4.15 3.34 3.31
C LEU A 8 5.35 4.07 3.91
N GLY A 9 5.15 5.32 4.30
CA GLY A 9 6.11 6.11 5.05
C GLY A 9 5.74 6.18 6.53
N THR A 10 6.46 7.03 7.26
CA THR A 10 6.21 7.20 8.70
C THR A 10 4.89 7.88 9.01
N LYS A 11 4.46 8.78 8.16
CA LYS A 11 3.21 9.53 8.34
C LYS A 11 2.42 9.71 7.04
N THR A 12 2.81 9.00 5.99
CA THR A 12 2.15 9.10 4.69
C THR A 12 2.05 7.74 4.04
N LEU A 13 1.07 7.60 3.18
CA LEU A 13 0.96 6.48 2.26
C LEU A 13 0.86 7.04 0.85
N GLY A 14 1.88 6.79 0.03
CA GLY A 14 1.84 7.11 -1.39
C GLY A 14 1.00 6.08 -2.12
N VAL A 15 0.05 6.53 -2.93
CA VAL A 15 -0.85 5.66 -3.69
C VAL A 15 -0.68 5.95 -5.17
N ALA A 16 -0.33 4.93 -5.93
CA ALA A 16 -0.31 4.95 -7.38
C ALA A 16 -1.38 4.00 -7.90
N ILE A 17 -1.89 4.27 -9.09
CA ILE A 17 -2.94 3.45 -9.68
C ILE A 17 -2.54 2.97 -11.06
N SER A 18 -2.83 1.71 -11.34
CA SER A 18 -2.64 1.12 -12.67
C SER A 18 -3.92 0.41 -13.05
N LEU A 19 -4.63 0.96 -14.02
CA LEU A 19 -5.90 0.40 -14.47
C LEU A 19 -5.73 -0.61 -15.59
N SER A 20 -4.55 -0.64 -16.21
CA SER A 20 -4.24 -1.57 -17.30
C SER A 20 -3.25 -2.66 -16.90
N GLY A 21 -2.57 -2.49 -15.77
CA GLY A 21 -1.48 -3.36 -15.36
C GLY A 21 -0.15 -3.05 -16.08
N ILE A 22 -0.13 -2.04 -16.95
CA ILE A 22 1.07 -1.67 -17.73
C ILE A 22 1.69 -0.39 -17.19
N TRP A 23 0.88 0.63 -16.91
CA TRP A 23 1.34 1.93 -16.44
C TRP A 23 0.78 2.22 -15.06
N ALA A 24 1.63 2.70 -14.15
CA ALA A 24 1.22 3.19 -12.85
C ALA A 24 1.34 4.71 -12.84
N ASN A 25 0.30 5.38 -12.39
CA ASN A 25 0.28 6.84 -12.26
C ASN A 25 0.13 7.23 -10.80
N PRO A 26 0.84 8.28 -10.34
CA PRO A 26 0.59 8.81 -8.99
C PRO A 26 -0.89 9.19 -8.87
N TYR A 27 -1.51 8.77 -7.78
CA TYR A 27 -2.93 9.01 -7.57
C TYR A 27 -3.18 9.96 -6.41
N LYS A 28 -2.61 9.64 -5.24
CA LYS A 28 -2.87 10.39 -4.03
C LYS A 28 -1.81 10.09 -2.98
N THR A 29 -1.60 11.04 -2.06
CA THR A 29 -0.86 10.80 -0.84
C THR A 29 -1.85 10.93 0.31
N ILE A 30 -1.92 9.91 1.17
CA ILE A 30 -2.80 9.90 2.32
C ILE A 30 -1.93 10.11 3.56
N PHE A 31 -2.37 10.99 4.46
CA PHE A 31 -1.65 11.30 5.69
C PHE A 31 -2.27 10.56 6.88
N TYR A 32 -1.44 10.15 7.81
CA TYR A 32 -1.87 9.52 9.06
C TYR A 32 -0.90 9.88 10.18
N ASP A 33 -1.20 9.49 11.42
CA ASP A 33 -0.41 9.88 12.58
C ASP A 33 0.86 9.04 12.79
N GLY A 34 1.05 8.01 12.01
CA GLY A 34 2.20 7.11 12.12
C GLY A 34 1.96 5.91 13.03
N THR A 35 0.80 5.81 13.67
CA THR A 35 0.50 4.71 14.60
C THR A 35 -0.72 3.90 14.19
N SER A 36 -1.82 4.55 13.85
CA SER A 36 -3.06 3.86 13.48
C SER A 36 -3.25 3.83 11.97
N TYR A 37 -3.47 2.66 11.42
CA TYR A 37 -3.74 2.49 9.99
C TYR A 37 -5.20 2.73 9.61
N GLU A 38 -6.07 2.96 10.58
CA GLU A 38 -7.51 3.15 10.30
C GLU A 38 -7.80 4.21 9.25
N PRO A 39 -7.20 5.42 9.30
CA PRO A 39 -7.45 6.42 8.26
C PRO A 39 -7.02 5.94 6.88
N LEU A 40 -5.93 5.18 6.81
CA LEU A 40 -5.42 4.63 5.54
C LEU A 40 -6.39 3.60 4.98
N ILE A 41 -6.86 2.69 5.82
CA ILE A 41 -7.79 1.63 5.41
C ILE A 41 -9.10 2.25 4.93
N LYS A 42 -9.60 3.27 5.62
CA LYS A 42 -10.83 3.95 5.26
C LYS A 42 -10.73 4.60 3.88
N GLU A 43 -9.64 5.32 3.62
CA GLU A 43 -9.41 5.95 2.31
C GLU A 43 -9.22 4.92 1.22
N LEU A 44 -8.45 3.87 1.49
CA LEU A 44 -8.20 2.82 0.51
C LEU A 44 -9.48 2.09 0.12
N LYS A 45 -10.39 1.88 1.07
CA LYS A 45 -11.67 1.25 0.79
C LYS A 45 -12.44 2.01 -0.28
N THR A 46 -12.46 3.33 -0.18
CA THR A 46 -13.11 4.20 -1.17
C THR A 46 -12.42 4.09 -2.53
N ILE A 47 -11.09 4.19 -2.54
CA ILE A 47 -10.31 4.13 -3.79
C ILE A 47 -10.48 2.79 -4.49
N ILE A 48 -10.41 1.71 -3.73
CA ILE A 48 -10.57 0.34 -4.25
C ILE A 48 -11.94 0.16 -4.89
N THR A 49 -12.98 0.62 -4.20
CA THR A 49 -14.36 0.49 -4.68
C THR A 49 -14.60 1.34 -5.93
N GLN A 50 -14.17 2.60 -5.90
CA GLN A 50 -14.39 3.53 -7.01
C GLN A 50 -13.65 3.13 -8.28
N ASN A 51 -12.52 2.44 -8.15
CA ASN A 51 -11.67 2.10 -9.29
C ASN A 51 -11.68 0.61 -9.63
N ASN A 52 -12.50 -0.17 -8.95
CA ASN A 52 -12.59 -1.62 -9.15
C ASN A 52 -11.22 -2.30 -9.06
N ILE A 53 -10.46 -1.97 -8.03
CA ILE A 53 -9.13 -2.51 -7.83
C ILE A 53 -9.23 -3.99 -7.43
N ASP A 54 -8.41 -4.82 -8.05
CA ASP A 54 -8.36 -6.25 -7.76
C ASP A 54 -7.04 -6.71 -7.13
N THR A 55 -6.01 -5.88 -7.15
CA THR A 55 -4.69 -6.25 -6.63
C THR A 55 -4.07 -5.07 -5.89
N LEU A 56 -3.43 -5.36 -4.76
CA LEU A 56 -2.64 -4.38 -4.02
C LEU A 56 -1.18 -4.76 -4.12
N VAL A 57 -0.33 -3.79 -4.48
CA VAL A 57 1.12 -3.98 -4.59
C VAL A 57 1.77 -3.09 -3.55
N LEU A 58 2.43 -3.68 -2.56
CA LEU A 58 3.02 -2.97 -1.45
C LEU A 58 4.54 -3.01 -1.54
N GLY A 59 5.16 -1.84 -1.53
CA GLY A 59 6.62 -1.73 -1.50
C GLY A 59 7.18 -2.24 -0.17
N LEU A 60 8.24 -3.02 -0.23
CA LEU A 60 8.95 -3.52 0.95
C LEU A 60 10.35 -2.93 0.95
N PRO A 61 10.57 -1.80 1.63
CA PRO A 61 11.89 -1.19 1.65
C PRO A 61 12.88 -2.06 2.43
N LYS A 62 14.10 -2.14 1.92
CA LYS A 62 15.21 -2.83 2.58
C LYS A 62 16.36 -1.86 2.79
N ASN A 63 17.21 -2.15 3.78
CA ASN A 63 18.44 -1.40 3.96
C ASN A 63 19.41 -1.69 2.82
N MET A 64 20.46 -0.88 2.69
CA MET A 64 21.44 -1.03 1.61
C MET A 64 22.16 -2.38 1.64
N ASP A 65 22.23 -3.02 2.79
CA ASP A 65 22.83 -4.35 2.96
C ASP A 65 21.81 -5.48 2.78
N ASN A 66 20.61 -5.17 2.26
CA ASN A 66 19.51 -6.10 2.07
C ASN A 66 18.89 -6.64 3.36
N SER A 67 19.24 -6.09 4.52
CA SER A 67 18.57 -6.47 5.76
C SER A 67 17.23 -5.77 5.87
N LEU A 68 16.31 -6.36 6.65
CA LEU A 68 15.03 -5.75 6.94
C LEU A 68 15.21 -4.78 8.11
N GLY A 69 14.70 -3.55 7.95
CA GLY A 69 14.74 -2.53 8.99
C GLY A 69 13.35 -2.18 9.50
N PHE A 70 13.26 -1.09 10.27
CA PHE A 70 11.98 -0.65 10.83
C PHE A 70 10.94 -0.31 9.75
N ALA A 71 11.38 0.23 8.62
CA ALA A 71 10.46 0.54 7.51
C ALA A 71 9.86 -0.72 6.93
N ALA A 72 10.68 -1.79 6.78
CA ALA A 72 10.19 -3.06 6.28
C ALA A 72 9.22 -3.72 7.28
N GLU A 73 9.55 -3.68 8.58
CA GLU A 73 8.65 -4.20 9.62
C GLU A 73 7.31 -3.48 9.61
N ARG A 74 7.33 -2.16 9.45
CA ARG A 74 6.12 -1.35 9.34
C ARG A 74 5.28 -1.76 8.14
N SER A 75 5.91 -1.97 7.00
CA SER A 75 5.22 -2.41 5.79
C SER A 75 4.62 -3.80 5.95
N LEU A 76 5.31 -4.72 6.63
CA LEU A 76 4.77 -6.06 6.88
C LEU A 76 3.55 -6.03 7.80
N LYS A 77 3.56 -5.17 8.81
CA LYS A 77 2.38 -4.96 9.67
C LYS A 77 1.22 -4.38 8.86
N PHE A 78 1.51 -3.45 7.96
CA PHE A 78 0.49 -2.87 7.10
C PHE A 78 -0.08 -3.91 6.13
N LYS A 79 0.77 -4.80 5.61
CA LYS A 79 0.30 -5.92 4.77
C LYS A 79 -0.75 -6.74 5.51
N ASN A 80 -0.50 -7.06 6.78
CA ASN A 80 -1.46 -7.81 7.58
C ASN A 80 -2.78 -7.04 7.73
N ALA A 81 -2.72 -5.73 7.96
CA ALA A 81 -3.92 -4.90 8.05
C ALA A 81 -4.69 -4.87 6.74
N LEU A 82 -3.98 -4.82 5.60
CA LEU A 82 -4.62 -4.86 4.29
C LEU A 82 -5.33 -6.20 4.07
N GLU A 83 -4.68 -7.30 4.42
CA GLU A 83 -5.26 -8.64 4.25
C GLU A 83 -6.46 -8.86 5.15
N GLU A 84 -6.46 -8.28 6.34
CA GLU A 84 -7.58 -8.38 7.27
C GLU A 84 -8.80 -7.58 6.82
N ASN A 85 -8.59 -6.48 6.09
CA ASN A 85 -9.65 -5.56 5.72
C ASN A 85 -10.14 -5.70 4.28
N PHE A 86 -9.32 -6.30 3.40
CA PHE A 86 -9.66 -6.43 1.99
C PHE A 86 -9.46 -7.87 1.54
N ASN A 87 -10.41 -8.36 0.78
CA ASN A 87 -10.32 -9.70 0.19
C ASN A 87 -9.62 -9.62 -1.17
N LEU A 88 -8.40 -9.08 -1.17
CA LEU A 88 -7.59 -8.87 -2.36
C LEU A 88 -6.20 -9.47 -2.16
N GLU A 89 -5.57 -9.84 -3.26
CA GLU A 89 -4.17 -10.25 -3.24
C GLU A 89 -3.29 -9.05 -2.89
N VAL A 90 -2.36 -9.24 -1.96
CA VAL A 90 -1.35 -8.24 -1.61
C VAL A 90 0.02 -8.77 -2.02
N VAL A 91 0.63 -8.14 -3.00
CA VAL A 91 1.92 -8.51 -3.55
C VAL A 91 2.99 -7.60 -2.96
N LEU A 92 4.05 -8.18 -2.40
CA LEU A 92 5.19 -7.40 -1.90
C LEU A 92 6.24 -7.26 -3.00
N ILE A 93 6.78 -6.06 -3.14
CA ILE A 93 7.90 -5.82 -4.06
C ILE A 93 9.00 -5.03 -3.34
N ASP A 94 10.23 -5.22 -3.78
CA ASP A 94 11.38 -4.49 -3.26
C ASP A 94 11.47 -3.08 -3.86
#